data_0d1fcd537a309736451fe0372545d4fb
#
_entry.id   0d1fcd537a309736451fe0372545d4fb
#
_cell.length_a   1.000
_cell.length_b   1.000
_cell.length_c   1.000
_cell.angle_alpha   90.00
_cell.angle_beta   90.00
_cell.angle_gamma   90.00
#
_symmetry.space_group_name_H-M   'P 1'
#
loop_
_entity.id
_entity.type
_entity.pdbx_description
1 polymer ?
#
loop_
_entity_poly.entity_id
_entity_poly.type
_entity_poly.pdbx_seq_one_letter_code
_entity_poly.pdbx_strand_id
1 'polypeptide(L)'
;MTMFQRLAHKTQGMLLIALLSSGAAVNASSGDAEAGQVKAATCVACHGVDGNSAVPAFPKLAGLGHKYLLKQMQDIRDGRRPVALMAGQVDNMSDEDLSDIAAFYDAQPRSGGMSDPDKVALGRKVYLAGIADRQVPACSGCHSPTGNGNSLAGYPSLGGQHAEYIASQLKMFRKGYEDPTGRT
;
A
#
# COMPACT_ATOMS: atom_id res chain seq x y z
N MET A 1 26.52 84.89 -7.87
CA MET A 1 25.19 85.02 -7.22
C MET A 1 24.30 83.91 -7.79
N THR A 2 24.01 83.08 -6.97
CA THR A 2 23.67 81.65 -7.07
C THR A 2 22.17 81.46 -7.16
N MET A 3 21.76 80.76 -8.16
CA MET A 3 20.37 80.41 -8.39
C MET A 3 20.19 78.89 -8.10
N PHE A 4 19.54 78.59 -7.00
CA PHE A 4 19.20 77.22 -6.59
C PHE A 4 18.12 76.66 -7.52
N GLN A 5 18.46 75.66 -8.30
CA GLN A 5 17.48 74.86 -9.01
C GLN A 5 17.14 73.62 -8.16
N ARG A 6 15.90 73.57 -7.71
CA ARG A 6 15.34 72.40 -7.03
C ARG A 6 14.92 71.38 -8.08
N LEU A 7 15.60 70.25 -8.13
CA LEU A 7 15.15 69.06 -8.83
C LEU A 7 14.07 68.36 -8.00
N ALA A 8 12.86 68.33 -8.55
CA ALA A 8 11.77 67.51 -8.02
C ALA A 8 11.99 66.07 -8.48
N HIS A 9 12.29 65.15 -7.56
CA HIS A 9 12.30 63.72 -7.85
C HIS A 9 10.87 63.21 -7.80
N LYS A 10 10.32 62.85 -8.98
CA LYS A 10 9.11 62.05 -9.07
C LYS A 10 9.45 60.63 -8.69
N THR A 11 9.02 60.22 -7.52
CA THR A 11 9.01 58.81 -7.10
C THR A 11 7.82 58.11 -7.80
N GLN A 12 8.16 57.39 -8.86
CA GLN A 12 7.20 56.43 -9.46
C GLN A 12 7.12 55.20 -8.52
N GLY A 13 6.03 55.09 -7.81
CA GLY A 13 5.68 53.93 -7.03
C GLY A 13 5.36 52.75 -7.95
N MET A 14 6.28 51.83 -8.03
CA MET A 14 6.10 50.55 -8.72
C MET A 14 5.28 49.63 -7.82
N LEU A 15 3.97 49.52 -8.16
CA LEU A 15 3.05 48.61 -7.48
C LEU A 15 3.39 47.18 -7.91
N LEU A 16 4.14 46.43 -7.05
CA LEU A 16 4.39 45.02 -7.21
C LEU A 16 3.09 44.27 -6.87
N ILE A 17 2.34 43.88 -7.89
CA ILE A 17 1.23 42.93 -7.76
C ILE A 17 1.87 41.53 -7.58
N ALA A 18 1.97 41.05 -6.34
CA ALA A 18 2.30 39.69 -6.03
C ALA A 18 1.12 38.78 -6.44
N LEU A 19 1.23 38.15 -7.61
CA LEU A 19 0.37 37.06 -8.02
C LEU A 19 0.65 35.87 -7.08
N LEU A 20 -0.17 35.71 -6.06
CA LEU A 20 -0.28 34.49 -5.28
C LEU A 20 -0.88 33.40 -6.19
N SER A 21 -0.04 32.72 -6.95
CA SER A 21 -0.42 31.47 -7.57
C SER A 21 -0.66 30.44 -6.48
N SER A 22 -1.93 30.26 -6.09
CA SER A 22 -2.37 29.11 -5.29
C SER A 22 -2.16 27.88 -6.16
N GLY A 23 -0.95 27.32 -6.10
CA GLY A 23 -0.67 26.00 -6.64
C GLY A 23 -1.52 25.01 -5.86
N ALA A 24 -2.65 24.58 -6.41
CA ALA A 24 -3.31 23.37 -5.94
C ALA A 24 -2.28 22.26 -6.06
N ALA A 25 -1.71 21.83 -4.93
CA ALA A 25 -0.95 20.60 -4.88
C ALA A 25 -1.92 19.50 -5.33
N VAL A 26 -1.72 19.00 -6.53
CA VAL A 26 -2.36 17.76 -6.97
C VAL A 26 -1.73 16.68 -6.11
N ASN A 27 -2.31 16.45 -4.94
CA ASN A 27 -2.05 15.24 -4.18
C ASN A 27 -2.47 14.09 -5.10
N ALA A 28 -1.50 13.34 -5.61
CA ALA A 28 -1.77 12.04 -6.19
C ALA A 28 -2.52 11.28 -5.09
N SER A 29 -3.83 11.05 -5.27
CA SER A 29 -4.71 10.68 -4.20
C SER A 29 -4.29 9.32 -3.64
N SER A 30 -3.81 9.35 -2.42
CA SER A 30 -3.60 8.15 -1.61
C SER A 30 -4.94 7.55 -1.12
N GLY A 31 -6.07 7.91 -1.72
CA GLY A 31 -7.42 7.59 -1.26
C GLY A 31 -7.83 8.36 0.01
N ASP A 32 -9.11 8.34 0.32
CA ASP A 32 -9.71 8.90 1.54
C ASP A 32 -10.01 7.76 2.51
N ALA A 33 -9.28 7.70 3.63
CA ALA A 33 -9.43 6.64 4.62
C ALA A 33 -10.78 6.69 5.35
N GLU A 34 -11.40 7.86 5.53
CA GLU A 34 -12.71 7.99 6.17
C GLU A 34 -13.81 7.49 5.23
N ALA A 35 -13.78 7.89 3.97
CA ALA A 35 -14.67 7.33 2.95
C ALA A 35 -14.45 5.82 2.79
N GLY A 36 -13.19 5.37 2.84
CA GLY A 36 -12.79 3.96 2.76
C GLY A 36 -13.37 3.11 3.88
N GLN A 37 -13.46 3.63 5.09
CA GLN A 37 -14.09 2.94 6.22
C GLN A 37 -15.55 2.60 5.94
N VAL A 38 -16.29 3.55 5.36
CA VAL A 38 -17.70 3.33 5.01
C VAL A 38 -17.83 2.30 3.88
N LYS A 39 -16.99 2.44 2.85
CA LYS A 39 -16.98 1.55 1.67
C LYS A 39 -16.54 0.12 2.01
N ALA A 40 -15.69 -0.04 3.04
CA ALA A 40 -15.21 -1.33 3.52
C ALA A 40 -16.22 -2.13 4.36
N ALA A 41 -17.45 -1.64 4.57
CA ALA A 41 -18.42 -2.28 5.45
C ALA A 41 -18.68 -3.76 5.13
N THR A 42 -18.70 -4.15 3.86
CA THR A 42 -18.87 -5.56 3.43
C THR A 42 -17.62 -6.42 3.66
N CYS A 43 -16.44 -5.80 3.72
CA CYS A 43 -15.16 -6.49 3.91
C CYS A 43 -14.95 -6.97 5.34
N VAL A 44 -15.61 -6.29 6.30
CA VAL A 44 -15.47 -6.52 7.75
C VAL A 44 -15.80 -7.95 8.15
N ALA A 45 -16.81 -8.57 7.52
CA ALA A 45 -17.27 -9.92 7.86
C ALA A 45 -16.13 -10.97 7.76
N CYS A 46 -15.21 -10.79 6.83
CA CYS A 46 -14.11 -11.74 6.60
C CYS A 46 -12.77 -11.19 7.11
N HIS A 47 -12.50 -9.90 6.90
CA HIS A 47 -11.20 -9.31 7.18
C HIS A 47 -11.10 -8.62 8.55
N GLY A 48 -12.20 -8.52 9.30
CA GLY A 48 -12.28 -7.80 10.58
C GLY A 48 -12.50 -6.29 10.40
N VAL A 49 -12.97 -5.64 11.44
CA VAL A 49 -13.34 -4.21 11.42
C VAL A 49 -12.14 -3.29 11.13
N ASP A 50 -10.95 -3.72 11.51
CA ASP A 50 -9.68 -3.02 11.36
C ASP A 50 -8.74 -3.73 10.37
N GLY A 51 -9.23 -4.72 9.64
CA GLY A 51 -8.41 -5.51 8.72
C GLY A 51 -7.49 -6.53 9.40
N ASN A 52 -7.63 -6.77 10.71
CA ASN A 52 -6.88 -7.81 11.42
C ASN A 52 -7.73 -9.07 11.57
N SER A 53 -7.99 -9.78 10.48
CA SER A 53 -8.79 -11.01 10.50
C SER A 53 -8.26 -12.01 11.54
N ALA A 54 -9.19 -12.69 12.22
CA ALA A 54 -8.84 -13.76 13.16
C ALA A 54 -8.66 -15.12 12.48
N VAL A 55 -9.12 -15.27 11.24
CA VAL A 55 -9.20 -16.55 10.52
C VAL A 55 -8.12 -16.61 9.43
N PRO A 56 -7.23 -17.62 9.44
CA PRO A 56 -6.14 -17.73 8.47
C PRO A 56 -6.56 -17.84 6.99
N ALA A 57 -7.79 -18.26 6.71
CA ALA A 57 -8.34 -18.30 5.36
C ALA A 57 -8.51 -16.89 4.75
N PHE A 58 -8.68 -15.87 5.61
CA PHE A 58 -8.82 -14.48 5.20
C PHE A 58 -7.56 -13.70 5.57
N PRO A 59 -6.82 -13.12 4.62
CA PRO A 59 -5.61 -12.37 4.96
C PRO A 59 -5.91 -11.15 5.80
N LYS A 60 -4.99 -10.79 6.68
CA LYS A 60 -5.00 -9.49 7.31
C LYS A 60 -4.70 -8.41 6.28
N LEU A 61 -5.45 -7.32 6.34
CA LEU A 61 -5.31 -6.18 5.42
C LEU A 61 -4.63 -4.96 6.08
N ALA A 62 -4.67 -4.89 7.43
CA ALA A 62 -4.11 -3.78 8.19
C ALA A 62 -2.64 -3.52 7.85
N GLY A 63 -2.29 -2.29 7.50
CA GLY A 63 -0.91 -1.84 7.28
C GLY A 63 -0.14 -2.60 6.20
N LEU A 64 -0.82 -3.10 5.17
CA LEU A 64 -0.15 -3.83 4.08
C LEU A 64 0.49 -2.92 3.02
N GLY A 65 0.23 -1.63 3.06
CA GLY A 65 0.64 -0.66 2.06
C GLY A 65 -0.48 -0.37 1.06
N HIS A 66 -0.88 0.91 0.94
CA HIS A 66 -1.94 1.37 0.05
C HIS A 66 -1.77 0.86 -1.39
N LYS A 67 -0.58 1.07 -1.96
CA LYS A 67 -0.27 0.67 -3.34
C LYS A 67 -0.46 -0.83 -3.60
N TYR A 68 -0.09 -1.66 -2.63
CA TYR A 68 -0.28 -3.10 -2.72
C TYR A 68 -1.76 -3.47 -2.62
N LEU A 69 -2.48 -2.93 -1.63
CA LEU A 69 -3.90 -3.20 -1.44
C LEU A 69 -4.72 -2.80 -2.66
N LEU A 70 -4.53 -1.58 -3.15
CA LEU A 70 -5.21 -1.09 -4.36
C LEU A 70 -4.97 -2.01 -5.55
N LYS A 71 -3.69 -2.34 -5.82
CA LYS A 71 -3.35 -3.26 -6.92
C LYS A 71 -4.04 -4.61 -6.76
N GLN A 72 -4.05 -5.19 -5.56
CA GLN A 72 -4.66 -6.50 -5.36
C GLN A 72 -6.17 -6.48 -5.60
N MET A 73 -6.89 -5.46 -5.14
CA MET A 73 -8.33 -5.33 -5.37
C MET A 73 -8.64 -5.09 -6.85
N GLN A 74 -7.86 -4.24 -7.54
CA GLN A 74 -7.98 -4.06 -8.98
C GLN A 74 -7.73 -5.37 -9.75
N ASP A 75 -6.70 -6.13 -9.38
CA ASP A 75 -6.39 -7.40 -10.03
C ASP A 75 -7.50 -8.45 -9.80
N ILE A 76 -8.16 -8.44 -8.64
CA ILE A 76 -9.30 -9.31 -8.34
C ILE A 76 -10.50 -8.88 -9.19
N ARG A 77 -10.87 -7.60 -9.16
CA ARG A 77 -11.97 -7.04 -9.95
C ARG A 77 -11.84 -7.34 -11.43
N ASP A 78 -10.65 -7.15 -11.97
CA ASP A 78 -10.37 -7.28 -13.40
C ASP A 78 -10.02 -8.73 -13.80
N GLY A 79 -10.15 -9.69 -12.90
CA GLY A 79 -9.90 -11.11 -13.15
C GLY A 79 -8.42 -11.52 -13.30
N ARG A 80 -7.49 -10.58 -13.13
CA ARG A 80 -6.03 -10.87 -13.17
C ARG A 80 -5.56 -11.66 -11.95
N ARG A 81 -6.30 -11.61 -10.86
CA ARG A 81 -6.06 -12.39 -9.65
C ARG A 81 -7.31 -13.17 -9.27
N PRO A 82 -7.46 -14.41 -9.74
CA PRO A 82 -8.62 -15.23 -9.38
C PRO A 82 -8.55 -15.64 -7.90
N VAL A 83 -9.50 -15.16 -7.11
CA VAL A 83 -9.68 -15.53 -5.69
C VAL A 83 -11.15 -15.86 -5.49
N ALA A 84 -11.50 -17.16 -5.46
CA ALA A 84 -12.88 -17.60 -5.41
C ALA A 84 -13.70 -16.99 -4.26
N LEU A 85 -13.09 -16.80 -3.08
CA LEU A 85 -13.76 -16.19 -1.91
C LEU A 85 -14.01 -14.68 -2.08
N MET A 86 -13.34 -14.03 -3.01
CA MET A 86 -13.50 -12.61 -3.30
C MET A 86 -14.34 -12.32 -4.54
N ALA A 87 -14.80 -13.38 -5.25
CA ALA A 87 -15.62 -13.22 -6.43
C ALA A 87 -16.90 -12.42 -6.10
N GLY A 88 -17.16 -11.37 -6.89
CA GLY A 88 -18.31 -10.49 -6.71
C GLY A 88 -18.14 -9.40 -5.62
N GLN A 89 -17.10 -9.45 -4.79
CA GLN A 89 -16.97 -8.51 -3.67
C GLN A 89 -16.51 -7.11 -4.10
N VAL A 90 -15.75 -7.00 -5.19
CA VAL A 90 -15.17 -5.74 -5.68
C VAL A 90 -15.58 -5.40 -7.13
N ASP A 91 -16.39 -6.22 -7.77
CA ASP A 91 -16.67 -6.13 -9.21
C ASP A 91 -17.31 -4.80 -9.63
N ASN A 92 -18.13 -4.21 -8.77
CA ASN A 92 -18.85 -2.96 -9.05
C ASN A 92 -18.17 -1.73 -8.41
N MET A 93 -16.95 -1.85 -7.88
CA MET A 93 -16.23 -0.75 -7.23
C MET A 93 -15.39 0.02 -8.25
N SER A 94 -15.45 1.36 -8.18
CA SER A 94 -14.58 2.25 -8.96
C SER A 94 -13.13 2.21 -8.46
N ASP A 95 -12.20 2.73 -9.24
CA ASP A 95 -10.79 2.87 -8.79
C ASP A 95 -10.67 3.79 -7.56
N GLU A 96 -11.54 4.80 -7.46
CA GLU A 96 -11.62 5.67 -6.29
C GLU A 96 -12.08 4.90 -5.05
N ASP A 97 -13.15 4.08 -5.17
CA ASP A 97 -13.63 3.26 -4.06
C ASP A 97 -12.56 2.31 -3.56
N LEU A 98 -11.87 1.63 -4.47
CA LEU A 98 -10.77 0.72 -4.13
C LEU A 98 -9.58 1.46 -3.51
N SER A 99 -9.28 2.68 -3.98
CA SER A 99 -8.23 3.52 -3.41
C SER A 99 -8.55 3.95 -1.97
N ASP A 100 -9.79 4.34 -1.71
CA ASP A 100 -10.25 4.74 -0.38
C ASP A 100 -10.22 3.56 0.60
N ILE A 101 -10.70 2.39 0.17
CA ILE A 101 -10.63 1.16 0.98
C ILE A 101 -9.16 0.79 1.27
N ALA A 102 -8.27 0.93 0.28
CA ALA A 102 -6.85 0.69 0.47
C ALA A 102 -6.24 1.67 1.49
N ALA A 103 -6.62 2.94 1.44
CA ALA A 103 -6.18 3.95 2.39
C ALA A 103 -6.67 3.65 3.82
N PHE A 104 -7.93 3.23 3.96
CA PHE A 104 -8.50 2.86 5.25
C PHE A 104 -7.71 1.71 5.90
N TYR A 105 -7.51 0.60 5.19
CA TYR A 105 -6.80 -0.55 5.75
C TYR A 105 -5.30 -0.32 5.92
N ASP A 106 -4.67 0.49 5.08
CA ASP A 106 -3.25 0.83 5.24
C ASP A 106 -3.00 1.67 6.51
N ALA A 107 -3.94 2.53 6.87
CA ALA A 107 -3.89 3.34 8.09
C ALA A 107 -4.09 2.52 9.38
N GLN A 108 -4.60 1.28 9.29
CA GLN A 108 -4.87 0.48 10.49
C GLN A 108 -3.59 -0.11 11.08
N PRO A 109 -3.46 -0.12 12.42
CA PRO A 109 -2.35 -0.76 13.10
C PRO A 109 -2.41 -2.29 12.88
N ARG A 110 -1.30 -2.87 12.44
CA ARG A 110 -1.19 -4.30 12.24
C ARG A 110 -1.08 -5.04 13.56
N SER A 111 -1.93 -6.04 13.78
CA SER A 111 -1.77 -6.96 14.89
C SER A 111 -0.56 -7.87 14.67
N GLY A 112 0.09 -8.26 15.76
CA GLY A 112 1.17 -9.24 15.72
C GLY A 112 0.71 -10.59 15.19
N GLY A 113 1.67 -11.43 14.86
CA GLY A 113 1.47 -12.85 14.54
C GLY A 113 2.37 -13.70 15.41
N MET A 114 2.02 -14.97 15.51
CA MET A 114 2.86 -15.97 16.20
C MET A 114 3.53 -16.85 15.15
N SER A 115 4.79 -17.18 15.39
CA SER A 115 5.53 -18.14 14.59
C SER A 115 5.68 -19.44 15.37
N ASP A 116 5.72 -20.56 14.66
CA ASP A 116 6.09 -21.86 15.21
C ASP A 116 7.55 -21.79 15.70
N PRO A 117 7.83 -21.95 17.00
CA PRO A 117 9.17 -21.82 17.57
C PRO A 117 10.20 -22.71 16.88
N ASP A 118 9.79 -23.92 16.47
CA ASP A 118 10.68 -24.91 15.85
C ASP A 118 11.11 -24.50 14.44
N LYS A 119 10.35 -23.59 13.81
CA LYS A 119 10.62 -23.10 12.45
C LYS A 119 11.31 -21.74 12.40
N VAL A 120 11.39 -21.03 13.53
CA VAL A 120 11.91 -19.64 13.55
C VAL A 120 13.35 -19.56 13.05
N ALA A 121 14.24 -20.45 13.50
CA ALA A 121 15.65 -20.41 13.13
C ALA A 121 15.84 -20.62 11.61
N LEU A 122 15.19 -21.63 11.06
CA LEU A 122 15.22 -21.91 9.62
C LEU A 122 14.53 -20.78 8.81
N GLY A 123 13.35 -20.38 9.24
CA GLY A 123 12.59 -19.31 8.60
C GLY A 123 13.37 -18.00 8.53
N ARG A 124 14.03 -17.60 9.62
CA ARG A 124 14.91 -16.43 9.68
C ARG A 124 16.07 -16.54 8.68
N LYS A 125 16.74 -17.70 8.63
CA LYS A 125 17.84 -17.94 7.69
C LYS A 125 17.36 -17.77 6.25
N VAL A 126 16.26 -18.41 5.87
CA VAL A 126 15.67 -18.31 4.53
C VAL A 126 15.23 -16.89 4.22
N TYR A 127 14.56 -16.22 5.15
CA TYR A 127 14.07 -14.86 4.98
C TYR A 127 15.20 -13.85 4.72
N LEU A 128 16.29 -13.94 5.48
CA LEU A 128 17.41 -12.98 5.43
C LEU A 128 18.45 -13.30 4.36
N ALA A 129 18.65 -14.58 4.03
CA ALA A 129 19.72 -15.03 3.14
C ALA A 129 19.25 -15.76 1.88
N GLY A 130 17.97 -16.14 1.79
CA GLY A 130 17.47 -16.96 0.68
C GLY A 130 17.97 -18.40 0.73
N ILE A 131 17.91 -19.09 -0.41
CA ILE A 131 18.42 -20.44 -0.62
C ILE A 131 19.17 -20.45 -1.95
N ALA A 132 20.49 -20.20 -1.92
CA ALA A 132 21.30 -19.99 -3.12
C ALA A 132 21.25 -21.19 -4.07
N ASP A 133 21.38 -22.39 -3.56
CA ASP A 133 21.37 -23.64 -4.37
C ASP A 133 20.06 -23.89 -5.11
N ARG A 134 18.99 -23.18 -4.70
CA ARG A 134 17.65 -23.26 -5.29
C ARG A 134 17.22 -21.98 -5.97
N GLN A 135 18.13 -21.02 -6.13
CA GLN A 135 17.86 -19.72 -6.73
C GLN A 135 16.70 -18.95 -6.07
N VAL A 136 16.50 -19.15 -4.76
CA VAL A 136 15.50 -18.42 -3.97
C VAL A 136 16.16 -17.20 -3.35
N PRO A 137 15.80 -15.98 -3.77
CA PRO A 137 16.38 -14.75 -3.22
C PRO A 137 15.96 -14.54 -1.77
N ALA A 138 16.71 -13.70 -1.05
CA ALA A 138 16.33 -13.26 0.28
C ALA A 138 15.05 -12.42 0.23
N CYS A 139 14.03 -12.81 0.98
CA CYS A 139 12.75 -12.09 1.04
C CYS A 139 12.93 -10.67 1.59
N SER A 140 13.89 -10.50 2.51
CA SER A 140 14.23 -9.23 3.15
C SER A 140 14.68 -8.14 2.19
N GLY A 141 15.15 -8.48 1.00
CA GLY A 141 15.56 -7.52 -0.04
C GLY A 141 14.40 -6.63 -0.52
N CYS A 142 13.20 -7.20 -0.59
CA CYS A 142 11.98 -6.49 -1.02
C CYS A 142 11.07 -6.16 0.17
N HIS A 143 10.93 -7.09 1.11
CA HIS A 143 9.98 -6.97 2.22
C HIS A 143 10.60 -6.35 3.50
N SER A 144 11.78 -5.78 3.43
CA SER A 144 12.61 -5.24 4.52
C SER A 144 13.13 -6.31 5.49
N PRO A 145 14.21 -6.03 6.24
CA PRO A 145 14.78 -6.99 7.20
C PRO A 145 13.82 -7.40 8.33
N THR A 146 12.87 -6.55 8.66
CA THR A 146 11.87 -6.74 9.73
C THR A 146 10.52 -7.26 9.21
N GLY A 147 10.35 -7.42 7.89
CA GLY A 147 9.09 -7.84 7.29
C GLY A 147 8.02 -6.73 7.23
N ASN A 148 8.40 -5.48 7.42
CA ASN A 148 7.46 -4.35 7.37
C ASN A 148 7.12 -3.91 5.95
N GLY A 149 7.72 -4.55 4.94
CA GLY A 149 7.49 -4.22 3.53
C GLY A 149 8.18 -2.92 3.09
N ASN A 150 7.80 -2.49 1.90
CA ASN A 150 8.14 -1.19 1.32
C ASN A 150 6.91 -0.69 0.56
N SER A 151 6.09 0.12 1.21
CA SER A 151 4.81 0.60 0.66
C SER A 151 5.00 1.44 -0.61
N LEU A 152 6.05 2.25 -0.68
CA LEU A 152 6.35 3.08 -1.86
C LEU A 152 6.68 2.22 -3.09
N ALA A 153 7.38 1.11 -2.90
CA ALA A 153 7.69 0.16 -3.96
C ALA A 153 6.56 -0.86 -4.21
N GLY A 154 5.51 -0.89 -3.37
CA GLY A 154 4.38 -1.82 -3.49
C GLY A 154 4.67 -3.21 -2.92
N TYR A 155 5.72 -3.39 -2.14
CA TYR A 155 5.98 -4.64 -1.43
C TYR A 155 5.23 -4.67 -0.09
N PRO A 156 4.32 -5.65 0.12
CA PRO A 156 3.51 -5.67 1.33
C PRO A 156 4.32 -6.03 2.56
N SER A 157 3.80 -5.64 3.69
CA SER A 157 4.25 -6.15 4.98
C SER A 157 3.93 -7.63 5.13
N LEU A 158 4.89 -8.43 5.59
CA LEU A 158 4.73 -9.86 5.88
C LEU A 158 4.61 -10.12 7.38
N GLY A 159 5.26 -9.29 8.20
CA GLY A 159 5.20 -9.40 9.65
C GLY A 159 3.76 -9.30 10.16
N GLY A 160 3.34 -10.23 11.02
CA GLY A 160 1.98 -10.27 11.55
C GLY A 160 0.94 -10.95 10.67
N GLN A 161 1.22 -11.24 9.39
CA GLN A 161 0.30 -11.96 8.51
C GLN A 161 0.18 -13.43 8.92
N HIS A 162 -0.95 -14.06 8.62
CA HIS A 162 -1.15 -15.49 8.86
C HIS A 162 -0.13 -16.35 8.11
N ALA A 163 0.52 -17.25 8.81
CA ALA A 163 1.55 -18.12 8.24
C ALA A 163 1.00 -19.00 7.12
N GLU A 164 -0.23 -19.50 7.29
CA GLU A 164 -0.93 -20.33 6.29
C GLU A 164 -1.21 -19.52 5.01
N TYR A 165 -1.59 -18.25 5.15
CA TYR A 165 -1.80 -17.37 4.01
C TYR A 165 -0.49 -17.13 3.26
N ILE A 166 0.59 -16.78 3.97
CA ILE A 166 1.91 -16.61 3.34
C ILE A 166 2.33 -17.89 2.61
N ALA A 167 2.20 -19.06 3.27
CA ALA A 167 2.55 -20.34 2.66
C ALA A 167 1.71 -20.62 1.39
N SER A 168 0.42 -20.29 1.40
CA SER A 168 -0.44 -20.45 0.23
C SER A 168 0.00 -19.55 -0.93
N GLN A 169 0.35 -18.29 -0.65
CA GLN A 169 0.84 -17.36 -1.68
C GLN A 169 2.18 -17.82 -2.27
N LEU A 170 3.12 -18.29 -1.44
CA LEU A 170 4.39 -18.84 -1.92
C LEU A 170 4.19 -20.07 -2.81
N LYS A 171 3.21 -20.94 -2.48
CA LYS A 171 2.86 -22.08 -3.33
C LYS A 171 2.27 -21.61 -4.67
N MET A 172 1.45 -20.56 -4.67
CA MET A 172 0.93 -19.96 -5.89
C MET A 172 2.04 -19.36 -6.75
N PHE A 173 2.95 -18.59 -6.16
CA PHE A 173 4.11 -18.04 -6.88
C PHE A 173 4.99 -19.14 -7.49
N ARG A 174 5.19 -20.24 -6.79
CA ARG A 174 5.94 -21.39 -7.33
C ARG A 174 5.25 -22.02 -8.55
N LYS A 175 3.93 -21.99 -8.61
CA LYS A 175 3.14 -22.44 -9.77
C LYS A 175 3.03 -21.38 -10.87
N GLY A 176 3.51 -20.22 -10.64
CA GLY A 176 3.22 -18.94 -11.25
C GLY A 176 3.35 -18.82 -12.76
N TYR A 177 3.90 -19.79 -13.45
CA TYR A 177 3.91 -19.79 -14.92
C TYR A 177 2.56 -20.17 -15.54
N GLU A 178 1.67 -20.73 -14.74
CA GLU A 178 0.31 -21.06 -15.16
C GLU A 178 -0.71 -20.01 -14.70
N ASP A 179 -0.26 -19.00 -13.95
CA ASP A 179 -1.11 -17.93 -13.44
C ASP A 179 -1.21 -16.78 -14.47
N PRO A 180 -2.36 -16.60 -15.13
CA PRO A 180 -2.56 -15.51 -16.09
C PRO A 180 -2.47 -14.11 -15.49
N THR A 181 -2.33 -14.00 -14.15
CA THR A 181 -2.32 -12.72 -13.44
C THR A 181 -0.95 -12.04 -13.41
N GLY A 182 0.10 -12.70 -13.90
CA GLY A 182 1.47 -12.15 -13.89
C GLY A 182 2.01 -11.88 -12.48
N ARG A 183 1.59 -12.65 -11.49
CA ARG A 183 2.02 -12.56 -10.08
C ARG A 183 3.29 -13.37 -9.80
N THR A 184 4.17 -13.46 -10.75
CA THR A 184 5.49 -14.11 -10.59
C THR A 184 6.47 -13.23 -9.86
#